data_467e011b16e76cb13a747478f7576f70
#
_entry.id   467e011b16e76cb13a747478f7576f70
#
_cell.length_a   1.000
_cell.length_b   1.000
_cell.length_c   1.000
_cell.angle_alpha   90.00
_cell.angle_beta   90.00
_cell.angle_gamma   90.00
#
_symmetry.space_group_name_H-M   'P 1'
#
loop_
_entity.id
_entity.type
_entity.pdbx_description
1 polymer ?
#
loop_
_entity_poly.entity_id
_entity_poly.type
_entity_poly.pdbx_seq_one_letter_code
_entity_poly.pdbx_strand_id
1 'polypeptide(L)'
;MNPPALAPHAPDHVRAISRYIAGKPIEELAREFGLDPSTIVKLASNENPRGPAPTVRAAVAAAVAELPRYPDSNAFALKAALSRRLAVDETQIVLGNGSNDILELVTLAFLQPGDEAVYAQHAFIVYPLATQARGARGIEVPARDYGHDLQAMRAAVTAKTRVVFIANPNNPTGTWIAPAALEAFIGSLPRDVVVVLDEAYNEYLVPTDRAPSVEWVARYPNLVVSRTFSKAYGLAALRVGYGVMDASVADLLNRVRQPFNVNTLAQAAALAALADADYVEESRLLNDAGMAQLEAGLQVLGLRYVPSRGNFVLAQVGDAGAVNASLLAQGVIVRPVANYGLPQWLRITVGLPEENTRLLTALTKALRG
;
A
#
# COMPACT_ATOMS: atom_id res chain seq x y z
N MET A 1 -23.92 20.33 -3.69
CA MET A 1 -23.60 21.38 -2.70
C MET A 1 -22.40 22.14 -3.21
N ASN A 2 -22.50 23.46 -3.43
CA ASN A 2 -21.32 24.27 -3.71
C ASN A 2 -20.38 24.17 -2.50
N PRO A 3 -19.07 23.95 -2.71
CA PRO A 3 -18.13 23.95 -1.60
C PRO A 3 -18.23 25.32 -0.88
N PRO A 4 -18.11 25.34 0.46
CA PRO A 4 -18.09 26.61 1.18
C PRO A 4 -16.98 27.48 0.60
N ALA A 5 -17.19 28.81 0.61
CA ALA A 5 -16.19 29.77 0.18
C ALA A 5 -14.88 29.51 0.96
N LEU A 6 -13.92 28.88 0.28
CA LEU A 6 -12.65 28.47 0.86
C LEU A 6 -11.76 29.69 1.07
N ALA A 7 -10.82 29.56 1.99
CA ALA A 7 -9.79 30.55 2.24
C ALA A 7 -9.26 31.11 0.91
N PRO A 8 -9.21 32.46 0.73
CA PRO A 8 -9.10 33.08 -0.59
C PRO A 8 -7.82 32.75 -1.38
N HIS A 9 -6.81 32.15 -0.79
CA HIS A 9 -5.49 31.96 -1.42
C HIS A 9 -5.04 30.48 -1.56
N ALA A 10 -5.96 29.49 -1.37
CA ALA A 10 -5.58 28.10 -1.62
C ALA A 10 -5.31 27.87 -3.11
N PRO A 11 -4.16 27.25 -3.50
CA PRO A 11 -3.85 26.95 -4.89
C PRO A 11 -4.93 26.08 -5.55
N ASP A 12 -5.21 26.34 -6.84
CA ASP A 12 -6.29 25.62 -7.57
C ASP A 12 -6.06 24.10 -7.61
N HIS A 13 -4.81 23.66 -7.77
CA HIS A 13 -4.49 22.24 -7.76
C HIS A 13 -4.83 21.57 -6.43
N VAL A 14 -4.70 22.27 -5.29
CA VAL A 14 -5.09 21.77 -3.95
C VAL A 14 -6.61 21.73 -3.81
N ARG A 15 -7.30 22.76 -4.30
CA ARG A 15 -8.77 22.85 -4.27
C ARG A 15 -9.43 21.75 -5.10
N ALA A 16 -8.78 21.31 -6.16
CA ALA A 16 -9.26 20.27 -7.07
C ALA A 16 -8.99 18.83 -6.58
N ILE A 17 -8.23 18.63 -5.48
CA ILE A 17 -7.95 17.30 -4.96
C ILE A 17 -9.22 16.66 -4.40
N SER A 18 -9.55 15.47 -4.91
CA SER A 18 -10.59 14.63 -4.32
C SER A 18 -10.11 14.06 -2.97
N ARG A 19 -10.94 14.20 -1.93
CA ARG A 19 -10.59 13.64 -0.60
C ARG A 19 -10.46 12.12 -0.69
N TYR A 20 -9.42 11.58 -0.04
CA TYR A 20 -9.30 10.14 0.15
C TYR A 20 -10.47 9.64 1.02
N ILE A 21 -11.20 8.65 0.53
CA ILE A 21 -12.29 8.02 1.28
C ILE A 21 -11.71 6.73 1.89
N ALA A 22 -11.56 6.70 3.20
CA ALA A 22 -11.11 5.52 3.94
C ALA A 22 -12.17 4.39 3.89
N GLY A 23 -11.74 3.16 4.19
CA GLY A 23 -12.69 2.06 4.46
C GLY A 23 -13.52 2.35 5.70
N LYS A 24 -14.79 1.89 5.73
CA LYS A 24 -15.70 2.08 6.86
C LYS A 24 -15.12 1.47 8.14
N PRO A 25 -15.05 2.20 9.28
CA PRO A 25 -14.66 1.65 10.57
C PRO A 25 -15.70 0.65 11.10
N ILE A 26 -15.24 -0.32 11.90
CA ILE A 26 -16.12 -1.32 12.56
C ILE A 26 -17.15 -0.63 13.44
N GLU A 27 -16.71 0.32 14.27
CA GLU A 27 -17.57 1.05 15.22
C GLU A 27 -18.62 1.92 14.52
N GLU A 28 -18.30 2.45 13.34
CA GLU A 28 -19.25 3.21 12.54
C GLU A 28 -20.34 2.30 11.99
N LEU A 29 -19.95 1.13 11.42
CA LEU A 29 -20.91 0.16 10.92
C LEU A 29 -21.81 -0.38 12.04
N ALA A 30 -21.22 -0.69 13.19
CA ALA A 30 -21.94 -1.18 14.37
C ALA A 30 -23.03 -0.21 14.81
N ARG A 31 -22.73 1.10 14.90
CA ARG A 31 -23.72 2.13 15.26
C ARG A 31 -24.78 2.29 14.20
N GLU A 32 -24.43 2.26 12.92
CA GLU A 32 -25.36 2.49 11.81
C GLU A 32 -26.40 1.37 11.68
N PHE A 33 -26.00 0.13 11.88
CA PHE A 33 -26.86 -1.05 11.68
C PHE A 33 -27.28 -1.74 12.99
N GLY A 34 -26.89 -1.22 14.16
CA GLY A 34 -27.22 -1.82 15.45
C GLY A 34 -26.56 -3.20 15.65
N LEU A 35 -25.37 -3.42 15.11
CA LEU A 35 -24.65 -4.68 15.19
C LEU A 35 -23.66 -4.69 16.37
N ASP A 36 -23.40 -5.89 16.92
CA ASP A 36 -22.31 -6.07 17.84
C ASP A 36 -20.95 -5.94 17.09
N PRO A 37 -20.06 -4.99 17.49
CA PRO A 37 -18.75 -4.81 16.85
C PRO A 37 -17.93 -6.11 16.77
N SER A 38 -18.02 -7.00 17.76
CA SER A 38 -17.28 -8.27 17.81
C SER A 38 -17.72 -9.26 16.72
N THR A 39 -18.90 -9.06 16.16
CA THR A 39 -19.45 -9.90 15.09
C THR A 39 -19.17 -9.36 13.68
N ILE A 40 -18.59 -8.18 13.55
CA ILE A 40 -18.29 -7.58 12.25
C ILE A 40 -16.95 -8.10 11.71
N VAL A 41 -16.96 -8.50 10.44
CA VAL A 41 -15.76 -8.91 9.71
C VAL A 41 -15.31 -7.80 8.77
N LYS A 42 -14.06 -7.33 8.93
CA LYS A 42 -13.50 -6.25 8.11
C LYS A 42 -12.40 -6.76 7.17
N LEU A 43 -12.74 -6.88 5.89
CA LEU A 43 -11.86 -7.34 4.81
C LEU A 43 -11.63 -6.24 3.76
N ALA A 44 -11.38 -5.00 4.21
CA ALA A 44 -11.39 -3.80 3.35
C ALA A 44 -10.04 -3.11 3.17
N SER A 45 -9.08 -3.29 4.11
CA SER A 45 -7.89 -2.43 4.18
C SER A 45 -6.57 -3.19 4.00
N ASN A 46 -6.63 -4.44 3.57
CA ASN A 46 -5.45 -5.29 3.35
C ASN A 46 -4.60 -5.42 4.63
N GLU A 47 -5.27 -5.47 5.77
CA GLU A 47 -4.66 -5.69 7.08
C GLU A 47 -4.30 -7.18 7.24
N ASN A 48 -3.32 -7.50 8.11
CA ASN A 48 -3.04 -8.89 8.46
C ASN A 48 -4.05 -9.36 9.51
N PRO A 49 -4.88 -10.38 9.25
CA PRO A 49 -5.92 -10.82 10.17
C PRO A 49 -5.37 -11.44 11.48
N ARG A 50 -4.10 -11.84 11.49
CA ARG A 50 -3.42 -12.34 12.70
C ARG A 50 -3.11 -11.23 13.73
N GLY A 51 -3.12 -9.95 13.27
CA GLY A 51 -2.64 -8.82 14.08
C GLY A 51 -1.12 -8.84 14.29
N PRO A 52 -0.56 -8.15 15.27
CA PRO A 52 0.87 -8.14 15.54
C PRO A 52 1.33 -9.38 16.33
N ALA A 53 2.58 -9.83 16.10
CA ALA A 53 3.21 -10.92 16.84
C ALA A 53 3.22 -10.67 18.38
N PRO A 54 3.25 -11.72 19.21
CA PRO A 54 3.36 -11.55 20.67
C PRO A 54 4.59 -10.76 21.10
N THR A 55 5.73 -10.99 20.46
CA THR A 55 6.99 -10.26 20.66
C THR A 55 6.85 -8.77 20.39
N VAL A 56 6.13 -8.41 19.36
CA VAL A 56 5.80 -7.02 19.01
C VAL A 56 4.91 -6.37 20.05
N ARG A 57 3.87 -7.07 20.51
CA ARG A 57 2.98 -6.55 21.58
C ARG A 57 3.75 -6.26 22.87
N ALA A 58 4.67 -7.14 23.24
CA ALA A 58 5.53 -6.95 24.40
C ALA A 58 6.46 -5.73 24.23
N ALA A 59 7.07 -5.56 23.04
CA ALA A 59 7.92 -4.41 22.74
C ALA A 59 7.16 -3.08 22.80
N VAL A 60 5.95 -3.03 22.25
CA VAL A 60 5.07 -1.84 22.31
C VAL A 60 4.70 -1.52 23.75
N ALA A 61 4.31 -2.53 24.57
CA ALA A 61 3.97 -2.34 25.97
C ALA A 61 5.15 -1.76 26.78
N ALA A 62 6.36 -2.25 26.53
CA ALA A 62 7.57 -1.71 27.17
C ALA A 62 7.86 -0.27 26.75
N ALA A 63 7.67 0.05 25.47
CA ALA A 63 7.95 1.38 24.92
C ALA A 63 6.96 2.47 25.38
N VAL A 64 5.81 2.12 25.97
CA VAL A 64 4.84 3.09 26.53
C VAL A 64 5.49 3.97 27.61
N ALA A 65 6.47 3.47 28.35
CA ALA A 65 7.21 4.26 29.34
C ALA A 65 7.98 5.46 28.74
N GLU A 66 8.30 5.42 27.46
CA GLU A 66 9.05 6.47 26.75
C GLU A 66 8.15 7.57 26.12
N LEU A 67 6.84 7.47 26.25
CA LEU A 67 5.89 8.44 25.67
C LEU A 67 6.15 9.93 26.03
N PRO A 68 6.69 10.28 27.20
CA PRO A 68 6.96 11.68 27.52
C PRO A 68 8.07 12.35 26.68
N ARG A 69 8.83 11.55 25.90
CA ARG A 69 9.96 12.06 25.10
C ARG A 69 9.69 11.94 23.59
N TYR A 70 10.27 12.85 22.83
CA TYR A 70 10.31 12.68 21.38
C TYR A 70 11.05 11.40 21.00
N PRO A 71 10.64 10.72 19.91
CA PRO A 71 11.36 9.55 19.41
C PRO A 71 12.76 9.93 18.91
N ASP A 72 13.65 8.94 18.77
CA ASP A 72 14.87 9.12 18.00
C ASP A 72 14.53 9.47 16.55
N SER A 73 14.86 10.68 16.12
CA SER A 73 14.55 11.17 14.77
C SER A 73 15.29 10.39 13.67
N ASN A 74 16.45 9.81 13.98
CA ASN A 74 17.24 8.99 13.07
C ASN A 74 16.86 7.51 13.15
N ALA A 75 16.14 7.12 14.21
CA ALA A 75 15.76 5.73 14.50
C ALA A 75 16.94 4.76 14.36
N PHE A 76 18.06 5.08 15.01
CA PHE A 76 19.34 4.40 14.90
C PHE A 76 19.21 2.87 14.99
N ALA A 77 18.54 2.36 16.04
CA ALA A 77 18.41 0.92 16.24
C ALA A 77 17.65 0.23 15.08
N LEU A 78 16.57 0.85 14.58
CA LEU A 78 15.78 0.31 13.48
C LEU A 78 16.54 0.37 12.16
N LYS A 79 17.23 1.50 11.85
CA LYS A 79 18.07 1.59 10.65
C LYS A 79 19.22 0.59 10.66
N ALA A 80 19.91 0.43 11.79
CA ALA A 80 20.96 -0.58 11.93
C ALA A 80 20.46 -2.01 11.73
N ALA A 81 19.23 -2.32 12.20
CA ALA A 81 18.61 -3.64 11.97
C ALA A 81 18.26 -3.84 10.48
N LEU A 82 17.66 -2.82 9.83
CA LEU A 82 17.35 -2.86 8.40
C LEU A 82 18.63 -2.96 7.54
N SER A 83 19.65 -2.18 7.85
CA SER A 83 20.94 -2.21 7.16
C SER A 83 21.54 -3.63 7.16
N ARG A 84 21.61 -4.27 8.32
CA ARG A 84 22.09 -5.66 8.43
C ARG A 84 21.23 -6.66 7.65
N ARG A 85 19.89 -6.53 7.74
CA ARG A 85 18.95 -7.44 7.06
C ARG A 85 18.99 -7.31 5.55
N LEU A 86 19.17 -6.08 5.03
CA LEU A 86 19.08 -5.76 3.62
C LEU A 86 20.47 -5.66 2.95
N ALA A 87 21.56 -5.75 3.73
CA ALA A 87 22.94 -5.59 3.29
C ALA A 87 23.18 -4.24 2.55
N VAL A 88 22.64 -3.14 3.10
CA VAL A 88 22.80 -1.77 2.59
C VAL A 88 23.34 -0.85 3.68
N ASP A 89 23.92 0.30 3.31
CA ASP A 89 24.33 1.31 4.27
C ASP A 89 23.13 2.01 4.91
N GLU A 90 23.25 2.41 6.18
CA GLU A 90 22.19 3.14 6.90
C GLU A 90 21.84 4.47 6.22
N THR A 91 22.79 5.10 5.51
CA THR A 91 22.59 6.32 4.73
C THR A 91 21.66 6.13 3.54
N GLN A 92 21.46 4.89 3.08
CA GLN A 92 20.56 4.52 1.99
C GLN A 92 19.12 4.30 2.46
N ILE A 93 18.85 4.39 3.78
CA ILE A 93 17.55 4.08 4.37
C ILE A 93 16.88 5.35 4.87
N VAL A 94 15.64 5.59 4.40
CA VAL A 94 14.75 6.63 4.91
C VAL A 94 13.55 6.00 5.55
N LEU A 95 13.22 6.37 6.80
CA LEU A 95 12.03 5.90 7.48
C LEU A 95 10.85 6.85 7.25
N GLY A 96 9.67 6.28 7.12
CA GLY A 96 8.43 7.01 6.89
C GLY A 96 7.32 6.59 7.86
N ASN A 97 6.36 7.49 8.06
CA ASN A 97 5.10 7.24 8.77
C ASN A 97 4.18 6.34 7.92
N GLY A 98 4.60 5.08 7.72
CA GLY A 98 4.16 4.16 6.68
C GLY A 98 4.91 4.39 5.36
N SER A 99 4.78 3.45 4.41
CA SER A 99 5.35 3.62 3.05
C SER A 99 4.75 4.82 2.30
N ASN A 100 3.52 5.23 2.62
CA ASN A 100 2.92 6.44 2.05
C ASN A 100 3.79 7.68 2.25
N ASP A 101 4.44 7.80 3.41
CA ASP A 101 5.33 8.92 3.69
C ASP A 101 6.53 8.95 2.72
N ILE A 102 7.06 7.77 2.34
CA ILE A 102 8.12 7.68 1.33
C ILE A 102 7.63 8.19 -0.04
N LEU A 103 6.38 7.84 -0.44
CA LEU A 103 5.78 8.31 -1.69
C LEU A 103 5.61 9.83 -1.69
N GLU A 104 5.11 10.38 -0.57
CA GLU A 104 4.94 11.82 -0.37
C GLU A 104 6.29 12.55 -0.37
N LEU A 105 7.31 12.03 0.32
CA LEU A 105 8.65 12.61 0.37
C LEU A 105 9.29 12.65 -1.02
N VAL A 106 9.12 11.60 -1.84
CA VAL A 106 9.60 11.61 -3.23
C VAL A 106 8.91 12.71 -4.03
N THR A 107 7.59 12.83 -3.94
CA THR A 107 6.88 13.90 -4.68
C THR A 107 7.27 15.29 -4.16
N LEU A 108 7.50 15.43 -2.86
CA LEU A 108 7.91 16.69 -2.25
C LEU A 108 9.32 17.13 -2.68
N ALA A 109 10.23 16.15 -2.84
CA ALA A 109 11.62 16.43 -3.20
C ALA A 109 11.82 16.62 -4.72
N PHE A 110 11.02 15.96 -5.56
CA PHE A 110 11.31 15.86 -7.01
C PHE A 110 10.22 16.44 -7.94
N LEU A 111 9.05 16.86 -7.40
CA LEU A 111 7.99 17.43 -8.23
C LEU A 111 7.71 18.89 -7.89
N GLN A 112 7.54 19.69 -8.92
CA GLN A 112 7.06 21.08 -8.85
C GLN A 112 5.98 21.31 -9.91
N PRO A 113 5.26 22.42 -9.88
CA PRO A 113 4.30 22.78 -10.92
C PRO A 113 4.93 22.76 -12.32
N GLY A 114 4.30 22.02 -13.24
CA GLY A 114 4.76 21.84 -14.63
C GLY A 114 5.54 20.56 -14.88
N ASP A 115 5.99 19.85 -13.84
CA ASP A 115 6.57 18.52 -13.94
C ASP A 115 5.50 17.43 -14.13
N GLU A 116 5.93 16.24 -14.51
CA GLU A 116 5.06 15.09 -14.74
C GLU A 116 5.48 13.89 -13.89
N ALA A 117 4.47 13.13 -13.39
CA ALA A 117 4.66 11.82 -12.82
C ALA A 117 3.86 10.78 -13.60
N VAL A 118 4.49 9.66 -13.97
CA VAL A 118 3.87 8.55 -14.73
C VAL A 118 3.48 7.43 -13.79
N TYR A 119 2.28 6.90 -13.93
CA TYR A 119 1.77 5.73 -13.20
C TYR A 119 0.72 5.00 -14.04
N ALA A 120 0.48 3.71 -13.74
CA ALA A 120 -0.52 2.94 -14.45
C ALA A 120 -1.94 3.29 -13.99
N GLN A 121 -2.92 3.18 -14.88
CA GLN A 121 -4.34 3.12 -14.53
C GLN A 121 -4.58 2.01 -13.51
N HIS A 122 -5.53 2.20 -12.61
CA HIS A 122 -5.81 1.29 -11.49
C HIS A 122 -4.60 1.08 -10.55
N ALA A 123 -3.60 1.97 -10.54
CA ALA A 123 -2.54 1.94 -9.55
C ALA A 123 -2.98 2.63 -8.24
N PHE A 124 -2.14 2.53 -7.20
CA PHE A 124 -2.47 3.02 -5.87
C PHE A 124 -2.79 4.51 -5.87
N ILE A 125 -3.96 4.85 -5.31
CA ILE A 125 -4.55 6.20 -5.35
C ILE A 125 -3.66 7.32 -4.79
N VAL A 126 -2.68 6.99 -3.95
CA VAL A 126 -1.74 7.98 -3.41
C VAL A 126 -0.87 8.57 -4.50
N TYR A 127 -0.54 7.86 -5.57
CA TYR A 127 0.30 8.40 -6.65
C TYR A 127 -0.32 9.63 -7.31
N PRO A 128 -1.56 9.60 -7.84
CA PRO A 128 -2.20 10.79 -8.38
C PRO A 128 -2.42 11.87 -7.32
N LEU A 129 -2.81 11.53 -6.08
CA LEU A 129 -3.08 12.51 -5.03
C LEU A 129 -1.80 13.26 -4.62
N ALA A 130 -0.70 12.55 -4.38
CA ALA A 130 0.59 13.15 -4.02
C ALA A 130 1.16 13.99 -5.17
N THR A 131 1.03 13.52 -6.42
CA THR A 131 1.43 14.29 -7.62
C THR A 131 0.64 15.59 -7.74
N GLN A 132 -0.68 15.52 -7.64
CA GLN A 132 -1.56 16.69 -7.72
C GLN A 132 -1.29 17.68 -6.59
N ALA A 133 -0.97 17.20 -5.38
CA ALA A 133 -0.65 18.04 -4.23
C ALA A 133 0.60 18.92 -4.46
N ARG A 134 1.48 18.56 -5.41
CA ARG A 134 2.64 19.36 -5.83
C ARG A 134 2.33 20.31 -6.99
N GLY A 135 1.11 20.32 -7.52
CA GLY A 135 0.77 21.05 -8.76
C GLY A 135 1.39 20.43 -10.01
N ALA A 136 1.92 19.22 -9.88
CA ALA A 136 2.47 18.46 -10.99
C ALA A 136 1.37 17.70 -11.74
N ARG A 137 1.66 17.30 -12.97
CA ARG A 137 0.72 16.57 -13.83
C ARG A 137 0.89 15.07 -13.68
N GLY A 138 -0.19 14.37 -13.32
CA GLY A 138 -0.25 12.92 -13.40
C GLY A 138 -0.48 12.45 -14.85
N ILE A 139 0.36 11.55 -15.32
CA ILE A 139 0.22 10.85 -16.60
C ILE A 139 -0.22 9.43 -16.31
N GLU A 140 -1.53 9.23 -16.30
CA GLU A 140 -2.13 7.92 -16.14
C GLU A 140 -2.04 7.13 -17.44
N VAL A 141 -1.34 6.00 -17.41
CA VAL A 141 -1.17 5.10 -18.57
C VAL A 141 -2.23 4.01 -18.50
N PRO A 142 -3.00 3.76 -19.59
CA PRO A 142 -4.00 2.71 -19.60
C PRO A 142 -3.45 1.36 -19.15
N ALA A 143 -4.22 0.66 -18.31
CA ALA A 143 -3.83 -0.66 -17.82
C ALA A 143 -3.95 -1.71 -18.94
N ARG A 144 -3.06 -2.68 -18.90
CA ARG A 144 -3.14 -3.89 -19.72
C ARG A 144 -3.46 -5.07 -18.81
N ASP A 145 -4.59 -5.73 -19.04
CA ASP A 145 -5.04 -6.86 -18.21
C ASP A 145 -5.05 -6.55 -16.70
N TYR A 146 -5.55 -5.36 -16.34
CA TYR A 146 -5.55 -4.80 -14.98
C TYR A 146 -4.16 -4.55 -14.36
N GLY A 147 -3.09 -4.74 -15.11
CA GLY A 147 -1.70 -4.55 -14.70
C GLY A 147 -1.02 -3.37 -15.39
N HIS A 148 0.26 -3.22 -15.11
CA HIS A 148 1.09 -2.20 -15.72
C HIS A 148 1.43 -2.57 -17.17
N ASP A 149 1.13 -1.70 -18.14
CA ASP A 149 1.71 -1.77 -19.48
C ASP A 149 3.07 -1.05 -19.47
N LEU A 150 4.14 -1.81 -19.21
CA LEU A 150 5.48 -1.26 -19.10
C LEU A 150 5.97 -0.58 -20.39
N GLN A 151 5.54 -1.08 -21.55
CA GLN A 151 5.90 -0.47 -22.84
C GLN A 151 5.23 0.90 -23.01
N ALA A 152 3.93 0.96 -22.74
CA ALA A 152 3.17 2.20 -22.79
C ALA A 152 3.65 3.20 -21.71
N MET A 153 3.98 2.73 -20.50
CA MET A 153 4.57 3.56 -19.44
C MET A 153 5.92 4.15 -19.87
N ARG A 154 6.78 3.35 -20.51
CA ARG A 154 8.06 3.88 -21.07
C ARG A 154 7.84 4.93 -22.14
N ALA A 155 6.88 4.71 -23.04
CA ALA A 155 6.54 5.65 -24.09
C ALA A 155 5.92 6.97 -23.58
N ALA A 156 5.27 6.94 -22.41
CA ALA A 156 4.67 8.10 -21.77
C ALA A 156 5.70 9.02 -21.06
N VAL A 157 6.95 8.59 -20.91
CA VAL A 157 8.02 9.40 -20.29
C VAL A 157 8.46 10.50 -21.26
N THR A 158 8.39 11.75 -20.81
CA THR A 158 8.77 12.96 -21.55
C THR A 158 9.94 13.68 -20.88
N ALA A 159 10.42 14.76 -21.47
CA ALA A 159 11.43 15.64 -20.86
C ALA A 159 10.95 16.34 -19.56
N LYS A 160 9.63 16.33 -19.29
CA LYS A 160 9.02 16.88 -18.06
C LYS A 160 8.83 15.83 -16.98
N THR A 161 8.95 14.55 -17.29
CA THR A 161 8.78 13.47 -16.32
C THR A 161 9.91 13.51 -15.30
N ARG A 162 9.56 13.50 -14.01
CA ARG A 162 10.50 13.46 -12.90
C ARG A 162 10.35 12.21 -12.05
N VAL A 163 9.13 11.62 -12.01
CA VAL A 163 8.84 10.46 -11.19
C VAL A 163 8.05 9.43 -11.99
N VAL A 164 8.38 8.15 -11.85
CA VAL A 164 7.60 7.01 -12.33
C VAL A 164 7.28 6.12 -11.15
N PHE A 165 5.98 5.83 -10.93
CA PHE A 165 5.51 4.94 -9.87
C PHE A 165 5.16 3.57 -10.42
N ILE A 166 5.63 2.51 -9.75
CA ILE A 166 5.32 1.11 -10.05
C ILE A 166 4.96 0.43 -8.74
N ALA A 167 3.76 -0.14 -8.63
CA ALA A 167 3.38 -1.00 -7.52
C ALA A 167 3.55 -2.48 -7.92
N ASN A 168 4.31 -3.24 -7.17
CA ASN A 168 4.52 -4.66 -7.46
C ASN A 168 4.61 -5.52 -6.19
N PRO A 169 3.55 -6.27 -5.85
CA PRO A 169 2.21 -6.39 -6.49
C PRO A 169 1.39 -5.11 -6.49
N ASN A 170 0.56 -4.92 -7.54
CA ASN A 170 -0.29 -3.73 -7.68
C ASN A 170 -1.49 -3.77 -6.73
N ASN A 171 -1.91 -2.62 -6.23
CA ASN A 171 -3.13 -2.40 -5.47
C ASN A 171 -4.00 -1.37 -6.22
N PRO A 172 -5.27 -1.68 -6.59
CA PRO A 172 -6.14 -2.72 -6.02
C PRO A 172 -6.22 -4.04 -6.81
N THR A 173 -5.47 -4.23 -7.86
CA THR A 173 -5.68 -5.33 -8.81
C THR A 173 -5.01 -6.65 -8.41
N GLY A 174 -3.93 -6.60 -7.63
CA GLY A 174 -3.15 -7.76 -7.24
C GLY A 174 -2.20 -8.30 -8.31
N THR A 175 -2.18 -7.69 -9.50
CA THR A 175 -1.30 -8.09 -10.60
C THR A 175 0.18 -7.93 -10.22
N TRP A 176 1.03 -8.73 -10.83
CA TRP A 176 2.44 -8.82 -10.52
C TRP A 176 3.29 -8.83 -11.80
N ILE A 177 4.46 -8.24 -11.73
CA ILE A 177 5.45 -8.14 -12.80
C ILE A 177 6.64 -9.02 -12.42
N ALA A 178 7.04 -9.92 -13.31
CA ALA A 178 8.19 -10.77 -13.09
C ALA A 178 9.49 -9.95 -12.94
N PRO A 179 10.45 -10.38 -12.09
CA PRO A 179 11.66 -9.61 -11.79
C PRO A 179 12.45 -9.17 -13.03
N ALA A 180 12.60 -10.06 -14.02
CA ALA A 180 13.35 -9.74 -15.24
C ALA A 180 12.70 -8.62 -16.07
N ALA A 181 11.36 -8.64 -16.21
CA ALA A 181 10.62 -7.60 -16.94
C ALA A 181 10.64 -6.27 -16.17
N LEU A 182 10.53 -6.34 -14.84
CA LEU A 182 10.58 -5.17 -13.97
C LEU A 182 11.96 -4.50 -14.03
N GLU A 183 13.04 -5.26 -13.93
CA GLU A 183 14.40 -4.74 -14.03
C GLU A 183 14.70 -4.14 -15.40
N ALA A 184 14.30 -4.83 -16.47
CA ALA A 184 14.47 -4.32 -17.84
C ALA A 184 13.74 -2.98 -18.02
N PHE A 185 12.53 -2.83 -17.45
CA PHE A 185 11.80 -1.58 -17.48
C PHE A 185 12.54 -0.47 -16.72
N ILE A 186 12.96 -0.71 -15.47
CA ILE A 186 13.72 0.25 -14.65
C ILE A 186 14.97 0.70 -15.40
N GLY A 187 15.72 -0.25 -15.97
CA GLY A 187 16.94 0.02 -16.74
C GLY A 187 16.71 0.82 -18.03
N SER A 188 15.50 0.79 -18.58
CA SER A 188 15.16 1.52 -19.79
C SER A 188 14.81 3.00 -19.55
N LEU A 189 14.58 3.41 -18.30
CA LEU A 189 14.19 4.77 -17.95
C LEU A 189 15.39 5.72 -17.87
N PRO A 190 15.21 7.02 -18.17
CA PRO A 190 16.28 8.01 -18.02
C PRO A 190 16.77 8.09 -16.56
N ARG A 191 18.07 8.33 -16.39
CA ARG A 191 18.70 8.37 -15.04
C ARG A 191 18.32 9.60 -14.20
N ASP A 192 17.79 10.62 -14.82
CA ASP A 192 17.26 11.83 -14.16
C ASP A 192 15.77 11.72 -13.79
N VAL A 193 15.15 10.57 -14.05
CA VAL A 193 13.78 10.26 -13.63
C VAL A 193 13.83 9.32 -12.43
N VAL A 194 13.26 9.73 -11.30
CA VAL A 194 13.16 8.87 -10.10
C VAL A 194 12.13 7.78 -10.34
N VAL A 195 12.53 6.53 -10.10
CA VAL A 195 11.64 5.37 -10.20
C VAL A 195 11.29 4.90 -8.80
N VAL A 196 10.02 4.96 -8.43
CA VAL A 196 9.53 4.44 -7.16
C VAL A 196 8.94 3.05 -7.39
N LEU A 197 9.59 2.04 -6.84
CA LEU A 197 9.08 0.68 -6.77
C LEU A 197 8.40 0.47 -5.41
N ASP A 198 7.08 0.47 -5.41
CA ASP A 198 6.26 0.25 -4.21
C ASP A 198 6.03 -1.25 -4.00
N GLU A 199 6.72 -1.81 -3.04
CA GLU A 199 6.73 -3.22 -2.67
C GLU A 199 5.93 -3.47 -1.38
N ALA A 200 4.82 -2.77 -1.18
CA ALA A 200 4.02 -2.90 0.04
C ALA A 200 3.50 -4.33 0.32
N TYR A 201 3.49 -5.20 -0.68
CA TYR A 201 3.02 -6.59 -0.58
C TYR A 201 4.11 -7.63 -0.85
N ASN A 202 5.39 -7.22 -0.89
CA ASN A 202 6.52 -8.09 -1.24
C ASN A 202 6.64 -9.32 -0.34
N GLU A 203 6.33 -9.18 0.95
CA GLU A 203 6.42 -10.27 1.93
C GLU A 203 5.41 -11.40 1.66
N TYR A 204 4.32 -11.12 0.93
CA TYR A 204 3.33 -12.13 0.52
C TYR A 204 3.76 -12.93 -0.72
N LEU A 205 4.76 -12.46 -1.47
CA LEU A 205 5.31 -13.22 -2.59
C LEU A 205 6.08 -14.43 -2.08
N VAL A 206 6.01 -15.54 -2.81
CA VAL A 206 6.94 -16.65 -2.60
C VAL A 206 8.37 -16.15 -2.87
N PRO A 207 9.40 -16.66 -2.14
CA PRO A 207 10.75 -16.13 -2.27
C PRO A 207 11.31 -16.07 -3.70
N THR A 208 10.96 -17.04 -4.55
CA THR A 208 11.38 -17.10 -5.96
C THR A 208 10.78 -16.01 -6.85
N ASP A 209 9.64 -15.42 -6.44
CA ASP A 209 8.95 -14.38 -7.19
C ASP A 209 9.38 -12.96 -6.74
N ARG A 210 10.14 -12.87 -5.64
CA ARG A 210 10.63 -11.58 -5.12
C ARG A 210 11.77 -11.06 -5.98
N ALA A 211 11.65 -9.81 -6.43
CA ALA A 211 12.75 -9.15 -7.10
C ALA A 211 13.88 -8.82 -6.10
N PRO A 212 15.14 -8.95 -6.47
CA PRO A 212 16.27 -8.48 -5.67
C PRO A 212 16.42 -6.95 -5.77
N SER A 213 15.31 -6.24 -5.62
CA SER A 213 15.14 -4.81 -5.91
C SER A 213 16.06 -3.91 -5.08
N VAL A 214 16.34 -4.31 -3.84
CA VAL A 214 17.28 -3.59 -2.97
C VAL A 214 18.72 -3.62 -3.55
N GLU A 215 19.13 -4.75 -4.11
CA GLU A 215 20.45 -4.86 -4.77
C GLU A 215 20.51 -4.01 -6.05
N TRP A 216 19.36 -3.80 -6.70
CA TRP A 216 19.28 -2.97 -7.90
C TRP A 216 19.58 -1.50 -7.65
N VAL A 217 19.39 -1.01 -6.42
CA VAL A 217 19.72 0.39 -6.05
C VAL A 217 21.18 0.74 -6.39
N ALA A 218 22.12 -0.20 -6.20
CA ALA A 218 23.51 0.03 -6.55
C ALA A 218 23.74 0.20 -8.08
N ARG A 219 22.86 -0.37 -8.92
CA ARG A 219 22.95 -0.27 -10.40
C ARG A 219 22.08 0.87 -10.96
N TYR A 220 21.04 1.21 -10.26
CA TYR A 220 20.05 2.22 -10.64
C TYR A 220 19.92 3.26 -9.52
N PRO A 221 20.82 4.27 -9.45
CA PRO A 221 20.84 5.26 -8.37
C PRO A 221 19.58 6.15 -8.32
N ASN A 222 18.75 6.14 -9.36
CA ASN A 222 17.46 6.78 -9.42
C ASN A 222 16.29 5.88 -8.94
N LEU A 223 16.56 4.66 -8.44
CA LEU A 223 15.57 3.75 -7.90
C LEU A 223 15.32 4.01 -6.42
N VAL A 224 14.05 4.11 -6.03
CA VAL A 224 13.56 4.13 -4.64
C VAL A 224 12.70 2.90 -4.44
N VAL A 225 13.12 1.97 -3.59
CA VAL A 225 12.35 0.79 -3.19
C VAL A 225 11.59 1.13 -1.91
N SER A 226 10.26 1.13 -1.94
CA SER A 226 9.40 1.48 -0.80
C SER A 226 8.78 0.21 -0.20
N ARG A 227 8.88 0.03 1.13
CA ARG A 227 8.33 -1.12 1.89
C ARG A 227 7.61 -0.67 3.15
N THR A 228 6.73 -1.52 3.67
CA THR A 228 5.90 -1.17 4.83
C THR A 228 5.82 -2.30 5.85
N PHE A 229 5.68 -1.93 7.12
CA PHE A 229 5.32 -2.86 8.19
C PHE A 229 3.79 -2.99 8.38
N SER A 230 3.00 -2.24 7.62
CA SER A 230 1.54 -2.19 7.77
C SER A 230 0.83 -3.47 7.32
N LYS A 231 1.45 -4.31 6.47
CA LYS A 231 0.82 -5.47 5.82
C LYS A 231 1.24 -6.78 6.49
N ALA A 232 2.17 -7.52 5.96
CA ALA A 232 2.57 -8.84 6.47
C ALA A 232 3.01 -8.83 7.96
N TYR A 233 3.60 -7.74 8.42
CA TYR A 233 4.02 -7.58 9.81
C TYR A 233 2.89 -7.22 10.79
N GLY A 234 1.67 -6.91 10.31
CA GLY A 234 0.51 -6.62 11.17
C GLY A 234 0.56 -5.29 11.92
N LEU A 235 1.34 -4.30 11.46
CA LEU A 235 1.58 -3.03 12.16
C LEU A 235 0.84 -1.83 11.53
N ALA A 236 -0.31 -2.04 10.91
CA ALA A 236 -1.02 -1.01 10.15
C ALA A 236 -1.29 0.27 10.97
N ALA A 237 -1.71 0.14 12.23
CA ALA A 237 -2.04 1.26 13.11
C ALA A 237 -0.82 2.07 13.58
N LEU A 238 0.36 1.46 13.63
CA LEU A 238 1.57 2.12 14.12
C LEU A 238 2.22 3.03 13.08
N ARG A 239 1.84 2.92 11.82
CA ARG A 239 2.30 3.81 10.75
C ARG A 239 3.83 3.81 10.59
N VAL A 240 4.42 2.72 10.22
CA VAL A 240 5.87 2.61 9.96
C VAL A 240 6.15 1.90 8.64
N GLY A 241 7.08 2.46 7.87
CA GLY A 241 7.60 1.96 6.61
C GLY A 241 8.97 2.53 6.33
N TYR A 242 9.56 2.16 5.23
CA TYR A 242 10.88 2.63 4.84
C TYR A 242 11.07 2.63 3.33
N GLY A 243 12.03 3.45 2.89
CA GLY A 243 12.57 3.41 1.54
C GLY A 243 14.04 3.05 1.57
N VAL A 244 14.48 2.28 0.55
CA VAL A 244 15.90 2.03 0.27
C VAL A 244 16.23 2.67 -1.08
N MET A 245 17.29 3.47 -1.12
CA MET A 245 17.67 4.26 -2.28
C MET A 245 19.15 4.62 -2.25
N ASP A 246 19.66 5.26 -3.29
CA ASP A 246 20.99 5.86 -3.26
C ASP A 246 21.10 6.89 -2.13
N ALA A 247 22.26 6.98 -1.48
CA ALA A 247 22.49 7.88 -0.36
C ALA A 247 22.23 9.36 -0.71
N SER A 248 22.51 9.76 -1.96
CA SER A 248 22.24 11.13 -2.42
C SER A 248 20.74 11.43 -2.54
N VAL A 249 19.94 10.45 -2.95
CA VAL A 249 18.47 10.55 -2.98
C VAL A 249 17.92 10.55 -1.55
N ALA A 250 18.45 9.69 -0.68
CA ALA A 250 18.06 9.62 0.73
C ALA A 250 18.33 10.95 1.47
N ASP A 251 19.46 11.62 1.19
CA ASP A 251 19.77 12.95 1.74
C ASP A 251 18.69 13.97 1.34
N LEU A 252 18.27 13.99 0.06
CA LEU A 252 17.22 14.89 -0.41
C LEU A 252 15.87 14.64 0.30
N LEU A 253 15.48 13.38 0.47
CA LEU A 253 14.27 13.03 1.20
C LEU A 253 14.36 13.44 2.68
N ASN A 254 15.52 13.25 3.31
CA ASN A 254 15.74 13.65 4.71
C ASN A 254 15.66 15.17 4.92
N ARG A 255 15.96 15.99 3.90
CA ARG A 255 15.83 17.46 3.97
C ARG A 255 14.37 17.93 4.05
N VAL A 256 13.45 17.16 3.48
CA VAL A 256 12.02 17.50 3.43
C VAL A 256 11.18 16.67 4.38
N ARG A 257 11.77 15.67 5.03
CA ARG A 257 11.10 14.80 6.00
C ARG A 257 10.73 15.59 7.26
N GLN A 258 9.51 15.37 7.77
CA GLN A 258 9.08 15.93 9.04
C GLN A 258 9.98 15.42 10.18
N PRO A 259 10.44 16.31 11.08
CA PRO A 259 11.15 15.87 12.28
C PRO A 259 10.32 14.88 13.09
N PHE A 260 10.96 13.82 13.59
CA PHE A 260 10.30 12.81 14.45
C PHE A 260 9.09 12.10 13.80
N ASN A 261 9.08 11.95 12.47
CA ASN A 261 7.94 11.41 11.71
C ASN A 261 7.55 9.98 12.07
N VAL A 262 8.45 9.16 12.63
CA VAL A 262 8.16 7.79 13.08
C VAL A 262 8.19 7.75 14.61
N ASN A 263 7.04 7.44 15.21
CA ASN A 263 6.87 7.44 16.66
C ASN A 263 7.63 6.31 17.36
N THR A 264 7.89 6.46 18.67
CA THR A 264 8.66 5.52 19.49
C THR A 264 8.07 4.11 19.49
N LEU A 265 6.73 3.99 19.61
CA LEU A 265 6.06 2.69 19.63
C LEU A 265 6.23 1.96 18.29
N ALA A 266 6.16 2.71 17.19
CA ALA A 266 6.36 2.19 15.84
C ALA A 266 7.80 1.69 15.62
N GLN A 267 8.80 2.44 16.12
CA GLN A 267 10.20 2.03 16.02
C GLN A 267 10.47 0.74 16.82
N ALA A 268 9.98 0.66 18.05
CA ALA A 268 10.12 -0.52 18.91
C ALA A 268 9.42 -1.75 18.30
N ALA A 269 8.19 -1.55 17.80
CA ALA A 269 7.40 -2.60 17.15
C ALA A 269 8.08 -3.13 15.88
N ALA A 270 8.56 -2.22 15.01
CA ALA A 270 9.22 -2.59 13.76
C ALA A 270 10.53 -3.35 14.03
N LEU A 271 11.31 -2.93 15.04
CA LEU A 271 12.53 -3.62 15.45
C LEU A 271 12.24 -5.04 15.94
N ALA A 272 11.21 -5.22 16.78
CA ALA A 272 10.78 -6.55 17.24
C ALA A 272 10.25 -7.42 16.09
N ALA A 273 9.47 -6.82 15.16
CA ALA A 273 8.92 -7.53 14.00
C ALA A 273 10.01 -8.00 13.02
N LEU A 274 11.09 -7.24 12.85
CA LEU A 274 12.24 -7.66 12.03
C LEU A 274 12.96 -8.88 12.60
N ALA A 275 12.94 -9.07 13.90
CA ALA A 275 13.57 -10.21 14.57
C ALA A 275 12.71 -11.50 14.46
N ASP A 276 11.44 -11.39 14.10
CA ASP A 276 10.48 -12.50 14.05
C ASP A 276 10.18 -12.89 12.58
N ALA A 277 11.13 -13.56 11.94
CA ALA A 277 10.99 -13.98 10.55
C ALA A 277 9.91 -15.05 10.35
N ASP A 278 9.72 -15.94 11.34
CA ASP A 278 8.74 -17.02 11.28
C ASP A 278 7.31 -16.48 11.25
N TYR A 279 7.04 -15.40 11.99
CA TYR A 279 5.73 -14.74 11.97
C TYR A 279 5.33 -14.25 10.57
N VAL A 280 6.28 -13.68 9.81
CA VAL A 280 6.03 -13.20 8.45
C VAL A 280 5.77 -14.37 7.50
N GLU A 281 6.53 -15.45 7.62
CA GLU A 281 6.33 -16.65 6.80
C GLU A 281 4.99 -17.33 7.10
N GLU A 282 4.63 -17.47 8.37
CA GLU A 282 3.31 -17.98 8.77
C GLU A 282 2.17 -17.09 8.24
N SER A 283 2.35 -15.77 8.23
CA SER A 283 1.38 -14.82 7.67
C SER A 283 1.24 -15.00 6.16
N ARG A 284 2.33 -15.28 5.45
CA ARG A 284 2.32 -15.58 4.02
C ARG A 284 1.57 -16.89 3.74
N LEU A 285 1.88 -17.95 4.50
CA LEU A 285 1.21 -19.26 4.34
C LEU A 285 -0.29 -19.17 4.62
N LEU A 286 -0.70 -18.44 5.65
CA LEU A 286 -2.11 -18.18 5.95
C LEU A 286 -2.78 -17.42 4.79
N ASN A 287 -2.10 -16.43 4.23
CA ASN A 287 -2.58 -15.69 3.07
C ASN A 287 -2.77 -16.59 1.85
N ASP A 288 -1.82 -17.47 1.56
CA ASP A 288 -1.91 -18.39 0.42
C ASP A 288 -3.11 -19.34 0.57
N ALA A 289 -3.31 -19.90 1.76
CA ALA A 289 -4.46 -20.77 2.05
C ALA A 289 -5.80 -20.00 1.96
N GLY A 290 -5.85 -18.80 2.52
CA GLY A 290 -7.04 -17.95 2.49
C GLY A 290 -7.36 -17.43 1.08
N MET A 291 -6.34 -17.13 0.26
CA MET A 291 -6.51 -16.76 -1.15
C MET A 291 -7.13 -17.92 -1.93
N ALA A 292 -6.60 -19.15 -1.77
CA ALA A 292 -7.17 -20.33 -2.40
C ALA A 292 -8.63 -20.56 -2.00
N GLN A 293 -8.98 -20.35 -0.72
CA GLN A 293 -10.36 -20.42 -0.23
C GLN A 293 -11.27 -19.38 -0.91
N LEU A 294 -10.83 -18.14 -1.01
CA LEU A 294 -11.60 -17.07 -1.65
C LEU A 294 -11.77 -17.33 -3.15
N GLU A 295 -10.71 -17.69 -3.86
CA GLU A 295 -10.76 -17.99 -5.29
C GLU A 295 -11.72 -19.15 -5.60
N ALA A 296 -11.65 -20.24 -4.83
CA ALA A 296 -12.57 -21.37 -4.96
C ALA A 296 -14.04 -20.93 -4.70
N GLY A 297 -14.28 -20.12 -3.67
CA GLY A 297 -15.61 -19.59 -3.37
C GLY A 297 -16.15 -18.67 -4.48
N LEU A 298 -15.32 -17.79 -5.02
CA LEU A 298 -15.69 -16.91 -6.14
C LEU A 298 -16.00 -17.71 -7.41
N GLN A 299 -15.25 -18.78 -7.71
CA GLN A 299 -15.53 -19.69 -8.82
C GLN A 299 -16.87 -20.40 -8.67
N VAL A 300 -17.20 -20.90 -7.47
CA VAL A 300 -18.51 -21.53 -7.19
C VAL A 300 -19.65 -20.52 -7.38
N LEU A 301 -19.43 -19.24 -7.10
CA LEU A 301 -20.39 -18.17 -7.33
C LEU A 301 -20.45 -17.71 -8.80
N GLY A 302 -19.61 -18.23 -9.68
CA GLY A 302 -19.52 -17.83 -11.09
C GLY A 302 -18.97 -16.41 -11.29
N LEU A 303 -18.25 -15.88 -10.30
CA LEU A 303 -17.70 -14.53 -10.36
C LEU A 303 -16.32 -14.51 -11.00
N ARG A 304 -16.10 -13.54 -11.88
CA ARG A 304 -14.78 -13.24 -12.42
C ARG A 304 -13.94 -12.54 -11.35
N TYR A 305 -12.67 -12.90 -11.25
CA TYR A 305 -11.70 -12.20 -10.40
C TYR A 305 -10.36 -12.04 -11.12
N VAL A 306 -9.54 -11.12 -10.64
CA VAL A 306 -8.17 -10.93 -11.12
C VAL A 306 -7.23 -11.75 -10.22
N PRO A 307 -6.43 -12.69 -10.78
CA PRO A 307 -5.43 -13.43 -10.00
C PRO A 307 -4.49 -12.46 -9.26
N SER A 308 -4.33 -12.67 -7.96
CA SER A 308 -3.61 -11.74 -7.09
C SER A 308 -2.36 -12.36 -6.47
N ARG A 309 -1.31 -11.52 -6.32
CA ARG A 309 -0.10 -11.81 -5.56
C ARG A 309 0.00 -10.98 -4.26
N GLY A 310 -1.07 -10.25 -3.91
CA GLY A 310 -1.18 -9.54 -2.64
C GLY A 310 -1.94 -10.33 -1.56
N ASN A 311 -2.36 -9.64 -0.51
CA ASN A 311 -3.25 -10.22 0.51
C ASN A 311 -4.72 -9.83 0.30
N PHE A 312 -5.15 -9.74 -0.94
CA PHE A 312 -6.51 -9.39 -1.35
C PHE A 312 -6.77 -9.90 -2.75
N VAL A 313 -8.03 -10.04 -3.10
CA VAL A 313 -8.49 -10.37 -4.46
C VAL A 313 -9.45 -9.30 -4.96
N LEU A 314 -9.40 -9.01 -6.26
CA LEU A 314 -10.33 -8.11 -6.94
C LEU A 314 -11.39 -8.95 -7.66
N ALA A 315 -12.65 -8.87 -7.21
CA ALA A 315 -13.78 -9.66 -7.72
C ALA A 315 -14.81 -8.77 -8.43
N GLN A 316 -15.28 -9.19 -9.61
CA GLN A 316 -16.33 -8.51 -10.36
C GLN A 316 -17.70 -9.02 -9.89
N VAL A 317 -18.48 -8.14 -9.28
CA VAL A 317 -19.77 -8.49 -8.64
C VAL A 317 -20.97 -7.82 -9.31
N GLY A 318 -20.79 -7.12 -10.43
CA GLY A 318 -21.85 -6.37 -11.10
C GLY A 318 -22.09 -5.01 -10.45
N ASP A 319 -23.25 -4.79 -9.84
CA ASP A 319 -23.51 -3.57 -9.08
C ASP A 319 -22.78 -3.62 -7.73
N ALA A 320 -21.52 -3.20 -7.73
CA ALA A 320 -20.70 -3.23 -6.53
C ALA A 320 -21.22 -2.31 -5.42
N GLY A 321 -22.01 -1.29 -5.76
CA GLY A 321 -22.66 -0.41 -4.78
C GLY A 321 -23.74 -1.15 -4.01
N ALA A 322 -24.67 -1.80 -4.71
CA ALA A 322 -25.76 -2.58 -4.12
C ALA A 322 -25.22 -3.79 -3.34
N VAL A 323 -24.26 -4.54 -3.93
CA VAL A 323 -23.63 -5.70 -3.26
C VAL A 323 -22.92 -5.25 -1.98
N ASN A 324 -22.15 -4.16 -2.01
CA ASN A 324 -21.49 -3.63 -0.82
C ASN A 324 -22.48 -3.19 0.25
N ALA A 325 -23.59 -2.53 -0.11
CA ALA A 325 -24.63 -2.14 0.85
C ALA A 325 -25.24 -3.39 1.55
N SER A 326 -25.51 -4.45 0.77
CA SER A 326 -26.01 -5.72 1.31
C SER A 326 -24.99 -6.41 2.23
N LEU A 327 -23.69 -6.39 1.91
CA LEU A 327 -22.63 -6.92 2.76
C LEU A 327 -22.52 -6.14 4.08
N LEU A 328 -22.57 -4.81 4.03
CA LEU A 328 -22.56 -3.95 5.22
C LEU A 328 -23.71 -4.27 6.17
N ALA A 329 -24.93 -4.42 5.64
CA ALA A 329 -26.10 -4.82 6.43
C ALA A 329 -25.94 -6.21 7.10
N GLN A 330 -25.09 -7.07 6.56
CA GLN A 330 -24.74 -8.38 7.11
C GLN A 330 -23.49 -8.36 8.01
N GLY A 331 -22.94 -7.17 8.31
CA GLY A 331 -21.74 -7.02 9.15
C GLY A 331 -20.42 -7.44 8.45
N VAL A 332 -20.37 -7.33 7.13
CA VAL A 332 -19.15 -7.61 6.34
C VAL A 332 -18.70 -6.34 5.61
N ILE A 333 -17.48 -5.89 5.87
CA ILE A 333 -16.88 -4.69 5.29
C ILE A 333 -15.85 -5.11 4.24
N VAL A 334 -16.10 -4.75 2.98
CA VAL A 334 -15.14 -4.90 1.86
C VAL A 334 -14.86 -3.54 1.21
N ARG A 335 -14.04 -3.49 0.18
CA ARG A 335 -13.62 -2.24 -0.45
C ARG A 335 -14.20 -2.08 -1.87
N PRO A 336 -15.21 -1.22 -2.09
CA PRO A 336 -15.54 -0.76 -3.44
C PRO A 336 -14.37 0.01 -4.06
N VAL A 337 -14.13 -0.20 -5.34
CA VAL A 337 -12.98 0.37 -6.07
C VAL A 337 -13.40 1.23 -7.28
N ALA A 338 -14.61 1.80 -7.22
CA ALA A 338 -15.11 2.70 -8.26
C ALA A 338 -14.19 3.90 -8.51
N ASN A 339 -13.54 4.41 -7.46
CA ASN A 339 -12.57 5.49 -7.53
C ASN A 339 -11.26 5.12 -8.28
N TYR A 340 -11.08 3.85 -8.62
CA TYR A 340 -10.01 3.35 -9.48
C TYR A 340 -10.49 3.09 -10.92
N GLY A 341 -11.69 3.57 -11.30
CA GLY A 341 -12.29 3.28 -12.60
C GLY A 341 -12.89 1.88 -12.71
N LEU A 342 -13.16 1.21 -11.58
CA LEU A 342 -13.64 -0.17 -11.49
C LEU A 342 -14.99 -0.25 -10.73
N PRO A 343 -16.08 0.35 -11.26
CA PRO A 343 -17.35 0.48 -10.52
C PRO A 343 -18.09 -0.84 -10.30
N GLN A 344 -17.74 -1.89 -11.03
CA GLN A 344 -18.37 -3.21 -10.91
C GLN A 344 -17.59 -4.18 -9.99
N TRP A 345 -16.54 -3.67 -9.31
CA TRP A 345 -15.59 -4.52 -8.62
C TRP A 345 -15.51 -4.20 -7.13
N LEU A 346 -15.26 -5.25 -6.36
CA LEU A 346 -14.91 -5.16 -4.94
C LEU A 346 -13.50 -5.73 -4.73
N ARG A 347 -12.67 -5.01 -3.97
CA ARG A 347 -11.43 -5.57 -3.45
C ARG A 347 -11.71 -6.19 -2.08
N ILE A 348 -11.37 -7.46 -1.94
CA ILE A 348 -11.62 -8.30 -0.77
C ILE A 348 -10.28 -8.68 -0.17
N THR A 349 -10.01 -8.27 1.07
CA THR A 349 -8.83 -8.68 1.82
C THR A 349 -8.96 -10.15 2.24
N VAL A 350 -7.86 -10.89 2.20
CA VAL A 350 -7.80 -12.26 2.74
C VAL A 350 -7.86 -12.20 4.27
N GLY A 351 -8.90 -12.81 4.85
CA GLY A 351 -9.12 -12.94 6.29
C GLY A 351 -8.71 -14.31 6.83
N LEU A 352 -9.05 -14.54 8.09
CA LEU A 352 -9.01 -15.88 8.70
C LEU A 352 -10.00 -16.82 7.97
N PRO A 353 -9.84 -18.16 8.05
CA PRO A 353 -10.72 -19.09 7.37
C PRO A 353 -12.21 -18.89 7.65
N GLU A 354 -12.57 -18.59 8.91
CA GLU A 354 -13.93 -18.28 9.33
C GLU A 354 -14.44 -16.94 8.79
N GLU A 355 -13.58 -15.93 8.68
CA GLU A 355 -13.92 -14.63 8.11
C GLU A 355 -14.18 -14.74 6.61
N ASN A 356 -13.35 -15.49 5.89
CA ASN A 356 -13.53 -15.79 4.46
C ASN A 356 -14.83 -16.56 4.22
N THR A 357 -15.14 -17.57 5.05
CA THR A 357 -16.38 -18.35 4.98
C THR A 357 -17.61 -17.44 5.18
N ARG A 358 -17.55 -16.56 6.17
CA ARG A 358 -18.62 -15.61 6.45
C ARG A 358 -18.84 -14.64 5.29
N LEU A 359 -17.75 -14.10 4.72
CA LEU A 359 -17.83 -13.25 3.53
C LEU A 359 -18.50 -14.00 2.36
N LEU A 360 -18.07 -15.21 2.03
CA LEU A 360 -18.62 -15.99 0.90
C LEU A 360 -20.11 -16.28 1.11
N THR A 361 -20.52 -16.56 2.36
CA THR A 361 -21.94 -16.74 2.72
C THR A 361 -22.74 -15.46 2.53
N ALA A 362 -22.22 -14.32 3.01
CA ALA A 362 -22.87 -13.02 2.87
C ALA A 362 -22.94 -12.58 1.40
N LEU A 363 -21.88 -12.81 0.63
CA LEU A 363 -21.81 -12.49 -0.80
C LEU A 363 -22.81 -13.33 -1.60
N THR A 364 -22.98 -14.61 -1.27
CA THR A 364 -23.99 -15.48 -1.87
C THR A 364 -25.40 -14.89 -1.70
N LYS A 365 -25.73 -14.38 -0.52
CA LYS A 365 -27.03 -13.73 -0.25
C LYS A 365 -27.17 -12.41 -1.01
N ALA A 366 -26.12 -11.58 -1.00
CA ALA A 366 -26.10 -10.28 -1.66
C ALA A 366 -26.28 -10.35 -3.19
N LEU A 367 -25.87 -11.47 -3.81
CA LEU A 367 -25.99 -11.69 -5.26
C LEU A 367 -27.37 -12.28 -5.68
N ARG A 368 -28.16 -12.77 -4.72
CA ARG A 368 -29.49 -13.38 -4.99
C ARG A 368 -30.64 -12.42 -4.75
N GLY A 369 -30.40 -11.40 -3.94
CA GLY A 369 -31.41 -10.42 -3.55
C GLY A 369 -31.30 -9.12 -4.27
#